data_822334138834e441259a00f48cfd7f8f
#
_entry.id   822334138834e441259a00f48cfd7f8f
#
_cell.length_a   1.000
_cell.length_b   1.000
_cell.length_c   1.000
_cell.angle_alpha   90.00
_cell.angle_beta   90.00
_cell.angle_gamma   90.00
#
_symmetry.space_group_name_H-M   'P 1'
#
loop_
_entity.id
_entity.type
_entity.pdbx_description
1 polymer ?
#
loop_
_entity_poly.entity_id
_entity_poly.type
_entity_poly.pdbx_seq_one_letter_code
_entity_poly.pdbx_strand_id
1 'polypeptide(L)'
;IYYPSDKLHIGHTYCTVATDAIARYKRLRGYDVMFLTGVDEHGQKIEEKAKAAGVTPKQFVDNIVEGKGGILDLWKLMNISNDRFIRTTDDYHVKSVQRIFRKMYDNGDIYKGKYKGKYCTPCESFWTESQLVNGCCPDCGRPVIDAEEEAYFFRLSKYAGRVRELLVSGDFLEPASRVNEMIKNFIDPGLEDLCVSRTSFTWGIPVDFDPGHVVYVWVDALFNYATALGYCNDKYHDFDRYWPADVHIVGKEIVRFH
;
A
#
# COMPACT_ATOMS: atom_id res chain seq x y z
N ILE A 1 -3.28 -6.61 -3.11
CA ILE A 1 -2.79 -7.13 -1.82
C ILE A 1 -3.66 -6.64 -0.67
N TYR A 2 -3.58 -7.30 0.49
CA TYR A 2 -4.44 -7.02 1.65
C TYR A 2 -3.62 -6.65 2.88
N TYR A 3 -4.18 -5.79 3.73
CA TYR A 3 -3.54 -5.36 4.97
C TYR A 3 -3.88 -6.34 6.11
N PRO A 4 -2.95 -7.20 6.58
CA PRO A 4 -3.21 -8.29 7.50
C PRO A 4 -3.25 -7.80 8.96
N SER A 5 -4.04 -6.77 9.25
CA SER A 5 -4.22 -6.29 10.62
C SER A 5 -5.23 -7.11 11.42
N ASP A 6 -5.98 -7.98 10.75
CA ASP A 6 -6.95 -8.92 11.31
C ASP A 6 -7.25 -10.02 10.29
N LYS A 7 -8.07 -11.01 10.69
CA LYS A 7 -8.55 -12.05 9.76
C LYS A 7 -9.31 -11.42 8.60
N LEU A 8 -9.11 -11.99 7.39
CA LEU A 8 -9.85 -11.54 6.22
C LEU A 8 -11.35 -11.84 6.37
N HIS A 9 -12.17 -11.02 5.77
CA HIS A 9 -13.62 -11.17 5.70
C HIS A 9 -14.09 -11.32 4.25
N ILE A 10 -15.39 -11.55 4.04
CA ILE A 10 -16.00 -11.82 2.73
C ILE A 10 -15.71 -10.74 1.67
N GLY A 11 -15.51 -9.49 2.08
CA GLY A 11 -15.12 -8.41 1.16
C GLY A 11 -13.75 -8.62 0.51
N HIS A 12 -12.79 -9.15 1.25
CA HIS A 12 -11.47 -9.51 0.72
C HIS A 12 -11.57 -10.70 -0.25
N THR A 13 -12.32 -11.74 0.15
CA THR A 13 -12.50 -12.92 -0.70
C THR A 13 -13.25 -12.60 -1.98
N TYR A 14 -14.19 -11.66 -1.95
CA TYR A 14 -14.91 -11.19 -3.14
C TYR A 14 -13.95 -10.66 -4.21
N CYS A 15 -13.04 -9.75 -3.87
CA CYS A 15 -12.04 -9.23 -4.80
C CYS A 15 -11.14 -10.33 -5.36
N THR A 16 -10.65 -11.24 -4.49
CA THR A 16 -9.75 -12.31 -4.93
C THR A 16 -10.45 -13.30 -5.84
N VAL A 17 -11.68 -13.72 -5.52
CA VAL A 17 -12.46 -14.65 -6.36
C VAL A 17 -12.81 -14.03 -7.71
N ALA A 18 -13.17 -12.74 -7.74
CA ALA A 18 -13.43 -12.04 -9.01
C ALA A 18 -12.17 -12.02 -9.90
N THR A 19 -11.02 -11.73 -9.31
CA THR A 19 -9.71 -11.74 -10.01
C THR A 19 -9.39 -13.15 -10.50
N ASP A 20 -9.58 -14.18 -9.68
CA ASP A 20 -9.32 -15.58 -10.02
C ASP A 20 -10.22 -16.05 -11.18
N ALA A 21 -11.49 -15.68 -11.16
CA ALA A 21 -12.41 -16.00 -12.24
C ALA A 21 -11.97 -15.41 -13.59
N ILE A 22 -11.51 -14.15 -13.59
CA ILE A 22 -10.96 -13.49 -14.79
C ILE A 22 -9.68 -14.19 -15.25
N ALA A 23 -8.75 -14.47 -14.33
CA ALA A 23 -7.49 -15.14 -14.63
C ALA A 23 -7.73 -16.53 -15.26
N ARG A 24 -8.63 -17.35 -14.68
CA ARG A 24 -9.02 -18.64 -15.22
C ARG A 24 -9.67 -18.52 -16.59
N TYR A 25 -10.58 -17.58 -16.77
CA TYR A 25 -11.22 -17.34 -18.06
C TYR A 25 -10.18 -16.97 -19.14
N LYS A 26 -9.26 -16.09 -18.83
CA LYS A 26 -8.20 -15.68 -19.77
C LYS A 26 -7.28 -16.85 -20.13
N ARG A 27 -6.88 -17.68 -19.15
CA ARG A 27 -6.11 -18.91 -19.41
C ARG A 27 -6.86 -19.87 -20.33
N LEU A 28 -8.16 -20.11 -20.09
CA LEU A 28 -9.01 -20.93 -20.98
C LEU A 28 -9.09 -20.38 -22.41
N ARG A 29 -8.96 -19.06 -22.57
CA ARG A 29 -8.89 -18.40 -23.88
C ARG A 29 -7.50 -18.44 -24.51
N GLY A 30 -6.51 -19.07 -23.88
CA GLY A 30 -5.15 -19.21 -24.39
C GLY A 30 -4.23 -18.01 -24.13
N TYR A 31 -4.62 -17.08 -23.27
CA TYR A 31 -3.75 -15.99 -22.84
C TYR A 31 -2.69 -16.50 -21.86
N ASP A 32 -1.52 -15.90 -21.91
CA ASP A 32 -0.50 -16.04 -20.89
C ASP A 32 -0.83 -15.10 -19.71
N VAL A 33 -1.11 -15.67 -18.55
CA VAL A 33 -1.66 -14.92 -17.41
C VAL A 33 -0.78 -15.06 -16.18
N MET A 34 -0.35 -13.94 -15.63
CA MET A 34 0.26 -13.82 -14.30
C MET A 34 -0.76 -13.24 -13.33
N PHE A 35 -1.25 -14.06 -12.40
CA PHE A 35 -2.13 -13.62 -11.32
C PHE A 35 -1.33 -13.42 -10.02
N LEU A 36 -1.17 -12.17 -9.62
CA LEU A 36 -0.49 -11.75 -8.40
C LEU A 36 -1.51 -11.39 -7.32
N THR A 37 -1.33 -11.91 -6.12
CA THR A 37 -1.97 -11.45 -4.88
C THR A 37 -0.93 -11.40 -3.77
N GLY A 38 -1.31 -10.97 -2.56
CA GLY A 38 -0.36 -10.87 -1.44
C GLY A 38 -0.87 -10.04 -0.28
N VAL A 39 0.05 -9.61 0.54
CA VAL A 39 -0.23 -8.85 1.77
C VAL A 39 0.72 -7.66 1.93
N ASP A 40 0.16 -6.58 2.45
CA ASP A 40 0.86 -5.36 2.89
C ASP A 40 1.05 -5.44 4.40
N GLU A 41 2.29 -5.70 4.86
CA GLU A 41 2.56 -6.16 6.23
C GLU A 41 3.18 -5.10 7.14
N HIS A 42 3.52 -3.92 6.63
CA HIS A 42 4.16 -2.87 7.40
C HIS A 42 3.17 -1.84 7.97
N GLY A 43 3.67 -0.97 8.83
CA GLY A 43 2.96 0.20 9.35
C GLY A 43 2.62 0.13 10.83
N GLN A 44 2.31 1.30 11.36
CA GLN A 44 2.07 1.54 12.79
C GLN A 44 0.98 0.62 13.38
N LYS A 45 -0.14 0.43 12.67
CA LYS A 45 -1.26 -0.39 13.16
C LYS A 45 -0.88 -1.85 13.39
N ILE A 46 0.02 -2.41 12.56
CA ILE A 46 0.56 -3.76 12.77
C ILE A 46 1.47 -3.78 14.00
N GLU A 47 2.35 -2.79 14.13
CA GLU A 47 3.25 -2.67 15.29
C GLU A 47 2.47 -2.60 16.60
N GLU A 48 1.44 -1.76 16.67
CA GLU A 48 0.54 -1.62 17.84
C GLU A 48 -0.20 -2.91 18.17
N LYS A 49 -0.78 -3.59 17.17
CA LYS A 49 -1.49 -4.86 17.36
C LYS A 49 -0.54 -5.98 17.81
N ALA A 50 0.65 -6.05 17.26
CA ALA A 50 1.68 -6.99 17.70
C ALA A 50 2.08 -6.77 19.15
N LYS A 51 2.31 -5.50 19.53
CA LYS A 51 2.60 -5.11 20.92
C LYS A 51 1.47 -5.50 21.86
N ALA A 52 0.22 -5.24 21.48
CA ALA A 52 -0.95 -5.63 22.26
C ALA A 52 -1.09 -7.16 22.42
N ALA A 53 -0.68 -7.92 21.40
CA ALA A 53 -0.66 -9.37 21.42
C ALA A 53 0.58 -9.98 22.12
N GLY A 54 1.56 -9.17 22.53
CA GLY A 54 2.78 -9.62 23.19
C GLY A 54 3.75 -10.38 22.27
N VAL A 55 3.70 -10.11 20.96
CA VAL A 55 4.57 -10.74 19.95
C VAL A 55 5.29 -9.70 19.10
N THR A 56 6.29 -10.12 18.32
CA THR A 56 6.91 -9.22 17.36
C THR A 56 5.97 -8.92 16.18
N PRO A 57 6.10 -7.77 15.49
CA PRO A 57 5.30 -7.49 14.28
C PRO A 57 5.41 -8.60 13.22
N LYS A 58 6.60 -9.15 13.02
CA LYS A 58 6.81 -10.27 12.08
C LYS A 58 6.03 -11.52 12.50
N GLN A 59 6.08 -11.91 13.77
CA GLN A 59 5.30 -13.04 14.28
C GLN A 59 3.80 -12.79 14.16
N PHE A 60 3.36 -11.55 14.37
CA PHE A 60 1.94 -11.19 14.24
C PHE A 60 1.45 -11.42 12.81
N VAL A 61 2.15 -10.89 11.79
CA VAL A 61 1.75 -11.07 10.40
C VAL A 61 1.92 -12.51 9.93
N ASP A 62 2.95 -13.24 10.38
CA ASP A 62 3.13 -14.65 10.08
C ASP A 62 1.95 -15.50 10.59
N ASN A 63 1.46 -15.22 11.79
CA ASN A 63 0.30 -15.91 12.34
C ASN A 63 -0.98 -15.66 11.52
N ILE A 64 -1.15 -14.45 10.96
CA ILE A 64 -2.33 -14.13 10.14
C ILE A 64 -2.20 -14.71 8.73
N VAL A 65 -1.00 -14.71 8.16
CA VAL A 65 -0.79 -15.16 6.78
C VAL A 65 -0.66 -16.66 6.69
N GLU A 66 0.22 -17.26 7.50
CA GLU A 66 0.64 -18.66 7.43
C GLU A 66 0.05 -19.52 8.54
N GLY A 67 -0.45 -18.89 9.61
CA GLY A 67 -1.04 -19.60 10.74
C GLY A 67 -2.28 -20.41 10.33
N LYS A 68 -2.67 -21.39 11.16
CA LYS A 68 -3.84 -22.24 10.92
C LYS A 68 -5.11 -21.41 10.71
N GLY A 69 -5.75 -21.58 9.55
CA GLY A 69 -6.90 -20.78 9.13
C GLY A 69 -6.53 -19.35 8.73
N GLY A 70 -5.27 -19.11 8.41
CA GLY A 70 -4.74 -17.85 7.89
C GLY A 70 -5.08 -17.62 6.42
N ILE A 71 -4.44 -16.60 5.84
CA ILE A 71 -4.75 -16.16 4.48
C ILE A 71 -4.41 -17.25 3.45
N LEU A 72 -3.28 -17.92 3.59
CA LEU A 72 -2.88 -18.98 2.67
C LEU A 72 -3.82 -20.20 2.74
N ASP A 73 -4.27 -20.58 3.94
CA ASP A 73 -5.28 -21.64 4.10
C ASP A 73 -6.61 -21.25 3.48
N LEU A 74 -7.00 -19.96 3.60
CA LEU A 74 -8.22 -19.45 3.00
C LEU A 74 -8.15 -19.50 1.46
N TRP A 75 -7.03 -19.06 0.85
CA TRP A 75 -6.86 -19.14 -0.61
C TRP A 75 -6.86 -20.58 -1.10
N LYS A 76 -6.25 -21.49 -0.35
CA LYS A 76 -6.29 -22.91 -0.66
C LYS A 76 -7.71 -23.48 -0.57
N LEU A 77 -8.46 -23.15 0.49
CA LEU A 77 -9.86 -23.57 0.66
C LEU A 77 -10.74 -23.07 -0.48
N MET A 78 -10.52 -21.83 -0.95
CA MET A 78 -11.25 -21.24 -2.06
C MET A 78 -10.74 -21.64 -3.45
N ASN A 79 -9.72 -22.50 -3.51
CA ASN A 79 -9.07 -22.94 -4.74
C ASN A 79 -8.61 -21.79 -5.63
N ILE A 80 -8.02 -20.74 -5.03
CA ILE A 80 -7.47 -19.59 -5.75
C ILE A 80 -6.24 -20.01 -6.56
N SER A 81 -6.18 -19.62 -7.83
CA SER A 81 -5.15 -20.03 -8.78
C SER A 81 -4.08 -18.96 -9.04
N ASN A 82 -3.72 -18.20 -8.01
CA ASN A 82 -2.65 -17.20 -8.12
C ASN A 82 -1.31 -17.85 -8.44
N ASP A 83 -0.54 -17.20 -9.32
CA ASP A 83 0.81 -17.63 -9.71
C ASP A 83 1.85 -17.17 -8.69
N ARG A 84 1.63 -15.99 -8.07
CA ARG A 84 2.48 -15.45 -7.01
C ARG A 84 1.68 -14.91 -5.85
N PHE A 85 2.29 -15.03 -4.69
CA PHE A 85 1.84 -14.40 -3.45
C PHE A 85 3.02 -13.60 -2.89
N ILE A 86 2.90 -12.27 -2.85
CA ILE A 86 3.93 -11.40 -2.32
C ILE A 86 3.63 -11.02 -0.88
N ARG A 87 4.68 -10.96 -0.08
CA ARG A 87 4.69 -10.35 1.25
C ARG A 87 5.57 -9.11 1.20
N THR A 88 5.11 -7.96 1.66
CA THR A 88 5.95 -6.74 1.63
C THR A 88 7.15 -6.84 2.59
N THR A 89 7.16 -7.83 3.48
CA THR A 89 8.32 -8.19 4.31
C THR A 89 9.35 -9.08 3.61
N ASP A 90 9.10 -9.53 2.36
CA ASP A 90 10.09 -10.31 1.62
C ASP A 90 11.35 -9.48 1.34
N ASP A 91 12.52 -10.05 1.60
CA ASP A 91 13.81 -9.36 1.46
C ASP A 91 14.03 -8.71 0.09
N TYR A 92 13.60 -9.39 -0.99
CA TYR A 92 13.75 -8.86 -2.34
C TYR A 92 12.87 -7.62 -2.56
N HIS A 93 11.67 -7.60 -1.97
CA HIS A 93 10.76 -6.45 -2.03
C HIS A 93 11.34 -5.28 -1.23
N VAL A 94 11.75 -5.51 0.02
CA VAL A 94 12.37 -4.48 0.88
C VAL A 94 13.54 -3.80 0.17
N LYS A 95 14.48 -4.58 -0.38
CA LYS A 95 15.64 -4.06 -1.12
C LYS A 95 15.24 -3.31 -2.39
N SER A 96 14.22 -3.80 -3.10
CA SER A 96 13.70 -3.12 -4.29
C SER A 96 13.10 -1.76 -3.94
N VAL A 97 12.26 -1.69 -2.91
CA VAL A 97 11.63 -0.43 -2.49
C VAL A 97 12.69 0.58 -2.03
N GLN A 98 13.74 0.16 -1.33
CA GLN A 98 14.86 1.03 -0.96
C GLN A 98 15.53 1.64 -2.20
N ARG A 99 15.82 0.81 -3.22
CA ARG A 99 16.41 1.27 -4.50
C ARG A 99 15.47 2.22 -5.25
N ILE A 100 14.18 1.93 -5.27
CA ILE A 100 13.15 2.74 -5.92
C ILE A 100 13.03 4.09 -5.21
N PHE A 101 12.96 4.10 -3.88
CA PHE A 101 12.85 5.31 -3.08
C PHE A 101 14.06 6.24 -3.31
N ARG A 102 15.28 5.68 -3.30
CA ARG A 102 16.50 6.40 -3.64
C ARG A 102 16.44 6.98 -5.06
N LYS A 103 16.05 6.19 -6.05
CA LYS A 103 15.91 6.65 -7.44
C LYS A 103 14.92 7.82 -7.57
N MET A 104 13.79 7.75 -6.86
CA MET A 104 12.81 8.84 -6.84
C MET A 104 13.38 10.09 -6.17
N TYR A 105 14.16 9.94 -5.12
CA TYR A 105 14.86 11.04 -4.45
C TYR A 105 15.91 11.69 -5.37
N ASP A 106 16.76 10.89 -5.99
CA ASP A 106 17.81 11.36 -6.91
C ASP A 106 17.23 12.08 -8.15
N ASN A 107 16.04 11.65 -8.59
CA ASN A 107 15.29 12.31 -9.68
C ASN A 107 14.56 13.60 -9.25
N GLY A 108 14.57 13.94 -7.96
CA GLY A 108 13.84 15.08 -7.41
C GLY A 108 12.32 14.89 -7.33
N ASP A 109 11.82 13.67 -7.45
CA ASP A 109 10.41 13.32 -7.26
C ASP A 109 10.05 13.19 -5.79
N ILE A 110 11.04 12.96 -4.94
CA ILE A 110 10.92 12.98 -3.48
C ILE A 110 11.81 14.09 -2.92
N TYR A 111 11.32 14.81 -1.93
CA TYR A 111 12.06 15.85 -1.22
C TYR A 111 11.81 15.79 0.28
N LYS A 112 12.76 16.29 1.08
CA LYS A 112 12.65 16.37 2.53
C LYS A 112 11.90 17.64 2.93
N GLY A 113 10.95 17.50 3.84
CA GLY A 113 10.13 18.59 4.33
C GLY A 113 9.66 18.34 5.75
N LYS A 114 8.65 19.09 6.20
CA LYS A 114 8.04 18.93 7.51
C LYS A 114 6.59 18.53 7.38
N TYR A 115 6.24 17.40 7.96
CA TYR A 115 4.86 16.98 8.14
C TYR A 115 4.27 17.68 9.37
N LYS A 116 3.16 18.38 9.16
CA LYS A 116 2.40 19.03 10.24
C LYS A 116 1.13 18.25 10.50
N GLY A 117 0.83 18.00 11.74
CA GLY A 117 -0.37 17.28 12.12
C GLY A 117 -0.72 17.42 13.59
N LYS A 118 -1.80 16.79 14.00
CA LYS A 118 -2.26 16.72 15.39
C LYS A 118 -1.58 15.52 16.07
N TYR A 119 -0.72 15.79 17.01
CA TYR A 119 0.09 14.77 17.69
C TYR A 119 -0.49 14.43 19.05
N CYS A 120 -0.68 13.15 19.29
CA CYS A 120 -1.05 12.60 20.58
C CYS A 120 0.23 12.12 21.29
N THR A 121 0.69 12.89 22.28
CA THR A 121 1.92 12.56 23.02
C THR A 121 1.87 11.18 23.72
N PRO A 122 0.76 10.79 24.37
CA PRO A 122 0.71 9.47 25.02
C PRO A 122 0.65 8.28 24.06
N CYS A 123 0.16 8.47 22.84
CA CYS A 123 0.11 7.43 21.81
C CYS A 123 1.27 7.53 20.82
N GLU A 124 2.08 8.61 20.92
CA GLU A 124 3.17 8.92 20.00
C GLU A 124 2.76 8.88 18.52
N SER A 125 1.53 9.37 18.22
CA SER A 125 0.89 9.23 16.93
C SER A 125 0.41 10.56 16.37
N PHE A 126 0.61 10.73 15.05
CA PHE A 126 0.07 11.86 14.30
C PHE A 126 -1.29 11.53 13.69
N TRP A 127 -2.17 12.52 13.74
CA TRP A 127 -3.54 12.45 13.21
C TRP A 127 -3.83 13.65 12.31
N THR A 128 -4.62 13.44 11.29
CA THR A 128 -5.22 14.56 10.54
C THR A 128 -6.41 15.11 11.32
N GLU A 129 -6.77 16.36 11.08
CA GLU A 129 -7.94 16.99 11.71
C GLU A 129 -9.22 16.14 11.54
N SER A 130 -9.39 15.54 10.35
CA SER A 130 -10.55 14.70 10.04
C SER A 130 -10.60 13.36 10.75
N GLN A 131 -9.49 12.90 11.31
CA GLN A 131 -9.41 11.64 12.06
C GLN A 131 -9.72 11.83 13.55
N LEU A 132 -9.69 13.07 14.04
CA LEU A 132 -9.95 13.35 15.44
C LEU A 132 -11.43 13.07 15.82
N VAL A 133 -11.63 12.57 17.00
CA VAL A 133 -12.97 12.39 17.59
C VAL A 133 -13.18 13.50 18.63
N ASN A 134 -14.09 14.43 18.32
CA ASN A 134 -14.34 15.62 19.16
C ASN A 134 -13.05 16.43 19.47
N GLY A 135 -12.11 16.52 18.48
CA GLY A 135 -10.84 17.21 18.67
C GLY A 135 -9.79 16.46 19.49
N CYS A 136 -10.06 15.19 19.80
CA CYS A 136 -9.16 14.34 20.60
C CYS A 136 -8.66 13.15 19.81
N CYS A 137 -7.60 12.53 20.29
CA CYS A 137 -7.03 11.31 19.74
C CYS A 137 -8.07 10.19 19.66
N PRO A 138 -8.27 9.55 18.50
CA PRO A 138 -9.27 8.50 18.35
C PRO A 138 -8.95 7.24 19.17
N ASP A 139 -7.68 6.99 19.49
CA ASP A 139 -7.26 5.78 20.19
C ASP A 139 -7.42 5.89 21.72
N CYS A 140 -7.03 7.03 22.29
CA CYS A 140 -7.03 7.17 23.75
C CYS A 140 -7.95 8.25 24.30
N GLY A 141 -8.63 9.01 23.43
CA GLY A 141 -9.56 10.09 23.81
C GLY A 141 -8.90 11.32 24.45
N ARG A 142 -7.55 11.42 24.47
CA ARG A 142 -6.84 12.54 25.06
C ARG A 142 -6.68 13.69 24.08
N PRO A 143 -6.53 14.94 24.57
CA PRO A 143 -6.23 16.09 23.72
C PRO A 143 -4.96 15.88 22.89
N VAL A 144 -4.97 16.38 21.67
CA VAL A 144 -3.82 16.40 20.78
C VAL A 144 -3.22 17.81 20.73
N ILE A 145 -1.96 17.91 20.35
CA ILE A 145 -1.25 19.16 20.13
C ILE A 145 -0.84 19.30 18.68
N ASP A 146 -0.64 20.54 18.21
CA ASP A 146 0.00 20.77 16.93
C ASP A 146 1.47 20.41 17.03
N ALA A 147 1.95 19.58 16.12
CA ALA A 147 3.34 19.16 16.07
C ALA A 147 3.83 19.02 14.63
N GLU A 148 5.14 19.05 14.48
CA GLU A 148 5.82 18.85 13.20
C GLU A 148 6.82 17.71 13.34
N GLU A 149 6.89 16.84 12.32
CA GLU A 149 7.99 15.89 12.17
C GLU A 149 8.67 16.09 10.82
N GLU A 150 9.95 15.78 10.73
CA GLU A 150 10.67 15.72 9.48
C GLU A 150 10.20 14.50 8.70
N ALA A 151 9.92 14.67 7.40
CA ALA A 151 9.45 13.60 6.55
C ALA A 151 9.86 13.83 5.09
N TYR A 152 9.83 12.77 4.31
CA TYR A 152 9.95 12.84 2.85
C TYR A 152 8.58 12.96 2.20
N PHE A 153 8.51 13.76 1.13
CA PHE A 153 7.30 14.03 0.37
C PHE A 153 7.49 13.65 -1.09
N PHE A 154 6.55 12.93 -1.66
CA PHE A 154 6.47 12.67 -3.09
C PHE A 154 5.73 13.80 -3.78
N ARG A 155 6.30 14.36 -4.85
CA ARG A 155 5.71 15.46 -5.66
C ARG A 155 4.54 14.95 -6.50
N LEU A 156 3.48 14.49 -5.85
CA LEU A 156 2.29 13.98 -6.54
C LEU A 156 1.63 15.09 -7.38
N SER A 157 1.67 16.33 -6.93
CA SER A 157 1.18 17.50 -7.66
C SER A 157 1.79 17.64 -9.06
N LYS A 158 3.06 17.26 -9.25
CA LYS A 158 3.76 17.25 -10.55
C LYS A 158 3.08 16.35 -11.58
N TYR A 159 2.39 15.31 -11.14
CA TYR A 159 1.79 14.28 -11.98
C TYR A 159 0.29 14.48 -12.24
N ALA A 160 -0.34 15.51 -11.63
CA ALA A 160 -1.78 15.74 -11.70
C ALA A 160 -2.34 15.78 -13.14
N GLY A 161 -1.64 16.46 -14.06
CA GLY A 161 -2.03 16.53 -15.48
C GLY A 161 -2.06 15.14 -16.14
N ARG A 162 -1.01 14.34 -15.95
CA ARG A 162 -0.91 12.98 -16.52
C ARG A 162 -1.97 12.04 -15.93
N VAL A 163 -2.21 12.13 -14.62
CA VAL A 163 -3.26 11.34 -13.96
C VAL A 163 -4.62 11.71 -14.51
N ARG A 164 -4.88 13.01 -14.71
CA ARG A 164 -6.13 13.47 -15.32
C ARG A 164 -6.31 12.92 -16.73
N GLU A 165 -5.28 12.98 -17.57
CA GLU A 165 -5.30 12.43 -18.93
C GLU A 165 -5.65 10.95 -18.93
N LEU A 166 -5.04 10.15 -18.05
CA LEU A 166 -5.34 8.73 -17.90
C LEU A 166 -6.79 8.50 -17.47
N LEU A 167 -7.29 9.26 -16.51
CA LEU A 167 -8.67 9.10 -16.02
C LEU A 167 -9.71 9.43 -17.10
N VAL A 168 -9.46 10.43 -17.95
CA VAL A 168 -10.39 10.82 -19.01
C VAL A 168 -10.24 10.01 -20.31
N SER A 169 -9.21 9.18 -20.44
CA SER A 169 -9.02 8.29 -21.60
C SER A 169 -10.18 7.33 -21.82
N GLY A 170 -10.89 7.00 -20.75
CA GLY A 170 -12.07 6.12 -20.78
C GLY A 170 -11.77 4.64 -20.52
N ASP A 171 -10.50 4.22 -20.60
CA ASP A 171 -10.10 2.81 -20.50
C ASP A 171 -9.31 2.47 -19.23
N PHE A 172 -9.01 3.51 -18.43
CA PHE A 172 -8.09 3.34 -17.29
C PHE A 172 -8.78 2.95 -15.98
N LEU A 173 -9.96 3.51 -15.71
CA LEU A 173 -10.68 3.29 -14.45
C LEU A 173 -12.15 2.97 -14.71
N GLU A 174 -12.61 1.85 -14.18
CA GLU A 174 -14.00 1.41 -14.21
C GLU A 174 -14.58 1.21 -12.79
N PRO A 175 -15.87 1.48 -12.56
CA PRO A 175 -16.83 2.06 -13.50
C PRO A 175 -16.66 3.59 -13.64
N ALA A 176 -17.20 4.16 -14.71
CA ALA A 176 -17.09 5.60 -15.02
C ALA A 176 -17.51 6.54 -13.88
N SER A 177 -18.39 6.07 -12.97
CA SER A 177 -18.75 6.84 -11.76
C SER A 177 -17.55 7.10 -10.84
N ARG A 178 -16.54 6.21 -10.83
CA ARG A 178 -15.30 6.40 -10.06
C ARG A 178 -14.39 7.43 -10.70
N VAL A 179 -14.34 7.47 -12.03
CA VAL A 179 -13.61 8.53 -12.76
C VAL A 179 -14.11 9.90 -12.35
N ASN A 180 -15.44 10.12 -12.39
CA ASN A 180 -16.05 11.39 -12.00
C ASN A 180 -15.75 11.75 -10.53
N GLU A 181 -15.78 10.76 -9.63
CA GLU A 181 -15.45 10.96 -8.22
C GLU A 181 -13.98 11.36 -8.04
N MET A 182 -13.05 10.68 -8.71
CA MET A 182 -11.62 11.01 -8.64
C MET A 182 -11.34 12.43 -9.18
N ILE A 183 -11.91 12.77 -10.32
CA ILE A 183 -11.70 14.09 -10.91
C ILE A 183 -12.24 15.18 -10.00
N LYS A 184 -13.49 15.10 -9.57
CA LYS A 184 -14.13 16.16 -8.78
C LYS A 184 -13.55 16.32 -7.38
N ASN A 185 -13.20 15.21 -6.73
CA ASN A 185 -12.82 15.25 -5.31
C ASN A 185 -11.32 15.39 -5.09
N PHE A 186 -10.49 15.05 -6.09
CA PHE A 186 -9.04 15.01 -5.91
C PHE A 186 -8.27 15.79 -6.98
N ILE A 187 -8.64 15.67 -8.27
CA ILE A 187 -7.88 16.29 -9.35
C ILE A 187 -8.24 17.78 -9.51
N ASP A 188 -9.52 18.11 -9.59
CA ASP A 188 -9.98 19.50 -9.80
C ASP A 188 -9.63 20.44 -8.62
N PRO A 189 -9.68 20.01 -7.35
CA PRO A 189 -9.18 20.82 -6.24
C PRO A 189 -7.65 20.99 -6.23
N GLY A 190 -6.92 20.16 -6.97
CA GLY A 190 -5.46 20.10 -7.00
C GLY A 190 -4.92 18.94 -6.14
N LEU A 191 -4.00 18.16 -6.70
CA LEU A 191 -3.28 17.14 -5.93
C LEU A 191 -2.20 17.78 -5.07
N GLU A 192 -2.18 17.45 -3.80
CA GLU A 192 -1.13 17.82 -2.87
C GLU A 192 0.00 16.79 -2.89
N ASP A 193 1.21 17.21 -2.52
CA ASP A 193 2.36 16.34 -2.36
C ASP A 193 2.12 15.38 -1.19
N LEU A 194 2.46 14.11 -1.39
CA LEU A 194 2.15 13.04 -0.45
C LEU A 194 3.32 12.77 0.49
N CYS A 195 3.08 12.78 1.79
CA CYS A 195 4.06 12.32 2.77
C CYS A 195 4.33 10.82 2.57
N VAL A 196 5.61 10.47 2.33
CA VAL A 196 6.03 9.11 1.96
C VAL A 196 7.06 8.50 2.92
N SER A 197 7.33 9.15 4.04
CA SER A 197 8.11 8.57 5.14
C SER A 197 7.58 8.99 6.51
N ARG A 198 7.93 8.24 7.53
CA ARG A 198 7.60 8.54 8.93
C ARG A 198 8.80 8.24 9.83
N THR A 199 8.82 8.90 10.98
CA THR A 199 9.79 8.66 12.06
C THR A 199 9.12 8.15 13.34
N SER A 200 7.79 8.16 13.40
CA SER A 200 6.98 7.87 14.58
C SER A 200 6.77 6.39 14.88
N PHE A 201 7.18 5.49 13.97
CA PHE A 201 7.14 4.03 14.18
C PHE A 201 8.33 3.37 13.47
N THR A 202 8.61 2.09 13.81
CA THR A 202 9.81 1.38 13.33
C THR A 202 9.50 0.18 12.42
N TRP A 203 8.27 -0.32 12.45
CA TRP A 203 7.85 -1.43 11.62
C TRP A 203 7.53 -0.99 10.19
N GLY A 204 8.58 -0.87 9.38
CA GLY A 204 8.52 -0.42 7.99
C GLY A 204 9.87 -0.64 7.30
N ILE A 205 9.95 -0.31 6.02
CA ILE A 205 11.18 -0.39 5.25
C ILE A 205 12.05 0.84 5.58
N PRO A 206 13.25 0.67 6.15
CA PRO A 206 14.13 1.80 6.45
C PRO A 206 14.55 2.52 5.16
N VAL A 207 14.54 3.86 5.18
CA VAL A 207 15.16 4.66 4.11
C VAL A 207 16.68 4.44 4.21
N ASP A 208 17.29 3.84 3.19
CA ASP A 208 18.68 3.35 3.24
C ASP A 208 19.72 4.46 3.41
N PHE A 209 19.44 5.68 2.95
CA PHE A 209 20.30 6.84 3.09
C PHE A 209 19.95 7.77 4.27
N ASP A 210 18.83 7.47 4.97
CA ASP A 210 18.39 8.19 6.16
C ASP A 210 17.65 7.23 7.10
N PRO A 211 18.39 6.37 7.85
CA PRO A 211 17.80 5.27 8.63
C PRO A 211 16.89 5.68 9.78
N GLY A 212 16.81 6.98 10.11
CA GLY A 212 15.82 7.51 11.05
C GLY A 212 14.39 7.55 10.50
N HIS A 213 14.22 7.32 9.19
CA HIS A 213 12.94 7.29 8.52
C HIS A 213 12.59 5.89 8.04
N VAL A 214 11.32 5.53 8.10
CA VAL A 214 10.76 4.38 7.40
C VAL A 214 9.90 4.84 6.22
N VAL A 215 9.92 4.10 5.13
CA VAL A 215 9.07 4.34 3.97
C VAL A 215 7.61 4.18 4.39
N TYR A 216 6.78 5.16 4.05
CA TYR A 216 5.36 5.10 4.37
C TYR A 216 4.63 4.07 3.53
N VAL A 217 3.67 3.41 4.14
CA VAL A 217 3.03 2.19 3.67
C VAL A 217 2.56 2.21 2.20
N TRP A 218 2.09 3.33 1.68
CA TRP A 218 1.57 3.38 0.30
C TRP A 218 2.66 3.25 -0.77
N VAL A 219 3.87 3.80 -0.55
CA VAL A 219 5.00 3.57 -1.48
C VAL A 219 5.43 2.11 -1.42
N ASP A 220 5.55 1.56 -0.21
CA ASP A 220 5.82 0.16 0.01
C ASP A 220 4.75 -0.72 -0.68
N ALA A 221 3.48 -0.52 -0.30
CA ALA A 221 2.37 -1.32 -0.80
C ALA A 221 2.22 -1.27 -2.33
N LEU A 222 2.31 -0.10 -2.96
CA LEU A 222 2.02 0.04 -4.40
C LEU A 222 3.13 -0.53 -5.30
N PHE A 223 4.38 -0.47 -4.86
CA PHE A 223 5.47 -1.06 -5.64
C PHE A 223 5.50 -2.59 -5.62
N ASN A 224 4.69 -3.25 -4.78
CA ASN A 224 4.62 -4.71 -4.77
C ASN A 224 4.31 -5.30 -6.13
N TYR A 225 3.42 -4.67 -6.90
CA TYR A 225 3.00 -5.15 -8.22
C TYR A 225 4.16 -5.22 -9.22
N ALA A 226 5.10 -4.29 -9.14
CA ALA A 226 6.28 -4.25 -9.98
C ALA A 226 7.41 -5.14 -9.43
N THR A 227 7.67 -5.08 -8.12
CA THR A 227 8.77 -5.84 -7.50
C THR A 227 8.53 -7.34 -7.53
N ALA A 228 7.28 -7.79 -7.43
CA ALA A 228 6.90 -9.19 -7.60
C ALA A 228 7.19 -9.74 -9.00
N LEU A 229 7.40 -8.87 -9.99
CA LEU A 229 7.78 -9.25 -11.36
C LEU A 229 9.28 -9.13 -11.61
N GLY A 230 10.05 -8.60 -10.65
CA GLY A 230 11.49 -8.44 -10.78
C GLY A 230 11.98 -6.99 -10.91
N TYR A 231 11.11 -5.99 -10.81
CA TYR A 231 11.56 -4.61 -10.87
C TYR A 231 12.49 -4.26 -9.71
N CYS A 232 13.70 -3.80 -10.05
CA CYS A 232 14.79 -3.48 -9.12
C CYS A 232 15.28 -4.65 -8.26
N ASN A 233 15.10 -5.90 -8.69
CA ASN A 233 15.68 -7.09 -8.04
C ASN A 233 15.99 -8.19 -9.05
N ASP A 234 16.74 -9.22 -8.59
CA ASP A 234 17.14 -10.37 -9.39
C ASP A 234 16.35 -11.64 -9.01
N LYS A 235 15.29 -11.52 -8.19
CA LYS A 235 14.47 -12.65 -7.77
C LYS A 235 13.59 -13.18 -8.90
N TYR A 236 13.06 -12.27 -9.70
CA TYR A 236 12.20 -12.57 -10.84
C TYR A 236 12.65 -11.77 -12.07
N HIS A 237 12.28 -12.22 -13.27
CA HIS A 237 12.68 -11.62 -14.55
C HIS A 237 11.50 -11.43 -15.50
N ASP A 238 10.32 -11.25 -14.94
CA ASP A 238 9.05 -11.19 -15.68
C ASP A 238 8.52 -9.77 -15.87
N PHE A 239 9.26 -8.75 -15.38
CA PHE A 239 8.79 -7.36 -15.39
C PHE A 239 8.41 -6.88 -16.79
N ASP A 240 9.31 -7.01 -17.75
CA ASP A 240 9.07 -6.56 -19.14
C ASP A 240 7.97 -7.36 -19.86
N ARG A 241 7.61 -8.55 -19.35
CA ARG A 241 6.58 -9.40 -19.91
C ARG A 241 5.18 -9.07 -19.42
N TYR A 242 5.02 -8.72 -18.14
CA TYR A 242 3.72 -8.57 -17.50
C TYR A 242 3.46 -7.15 -16.96
N TRP A 243 4.40 -6.22 -17.14
CA TRP A 243 4.18 -4.84 -16.75
C TRP A 243 4.08 -3.93 -17.98
N PRO A 244 3.13 -2.98 -18.05
CA PRO A 244 2.11 -2.71 -17.02
C PRO A 244 1.06 -3.82 -16.94
N ALA A 245 0.44 -3.96 -15.75
CA ALA A 245 -0.63 -4.93 -15.58
C ALA A 245 -1.87 -4.55 -16.42
N ASP A 246 -2.49 -5.56 -17.05
CA ASP A 246 -3.73 -5.35 -17.83
C ASP A 246 -4.91 -4.99 -16.92
N VAL A 247 -4.94 -5.52 -15.69
CA VAL A 247 -6.06 -5.31 -14.76
C VAL A 247 -5.57 -5.28 -13.32
N HIS A 248 -5.96 -4.23 -12.58
CA HIS A 248 -5.92 -4.18 -11.12
C HIS A 248 -7.34 -4.20 -10.56
N ILE A 249 -7.65 -5.17 -9.70
CA ILE A 249 -8.94 -5.23 -9.00
C ILE A 249 -8.73 -4.79 -7.56
N VAL A 250 -9.35 -3.68 -7.21
CA VAL A 250 -9.19 -3.05 -5.88
C VAL A 250 -10.53 -2.72 -5.26
N GLY A 251 -10.57 -2.63 -3.94
CA GLY A 251 -11.74 -2.14 -3.22
C GLY A 251 -12.01 -0.66 -3.53
N LYS A 252 -13.27 -0.26 -3.47
CA LYS A 252 -13.70 1.12 -3.76
C LYS A 252 -12.91 2.17 -2.99
N GLU A 253 -12.65 1.90 -1.71
CA GLU A 253 -11.98 2.83 -0.79
C GLU A 253 -10.49 3.00 -1.11
N ILE A 254 -9.92 2.07 -1.86
CA ILE A 254 -8.49 2.01 -2.18
C ILE A 254 -8.17 2.66 -3.53
N VAL A 255 -9.18 2.90 -4.39
CA VAL A 255 -9.00 3.47 -5.74
C VAL A 255 -8.16 4.75 -5.72
N ARG A 256 -8.41 5.66 -4.79
CA ARG A 256 -7.70 6.96 -4.71
C ARG A 256 -6.20 6.85 -4.40
N PHE A 257 -5.75 5.69 -3.92
CA PHE A 257 -4.35 5.45 -3.57
C PHE A 257 -3.60 4.67 -4.64
N HIS A 258 -4.31 4.05 -5.61
CA HIS A 258 -3.77 3.30 -6.74
C HIS A 258 -3.79 4.15 -7.99
#